data_161a453ef0559f75800a78e02a8dd76a
#
_entry.id   161a453ef0559f75800a78e02a8dd76a
#
_cell.length_a   1.000
_cell.length_b   1.000
_cell.length_c   1.000
_cell.angle_alpha   90.00
_cell.angle_beta   90.00
_cell.angle_gamma   90.00
#
_symmetry.space_group_name_H-M   'P 1'
#
loop_
_entity.id
_entity.type
_entity.pdbx_description
1 polymer ?
#
loop_
_entity_poly.entity_id
_entity_poly.type
_entity_poly.pdbx_seq_one_letter_code
_entity_poly.pdbx_strand_id
1 'polypeptide(L)'
;MAINYWSQGQQQLEGSDDTDAQSQQELAKQMDAMLMATQDVFYFDYGCVVFWGLSEQEERAALDELAPFVEEPNNPEELESSTDSMEFQIDRKSNPQRPIKFDRIKMKSLKMEEKLALSYAMAQSSKLFVFESRVLRSLESTRYLPRELALKGKITASKKELNTLIGILFVEQTEVNLFSSILDTPDFLWDDEEYKAPYEYTRKYLEVDERVSLLNSRVSVIRELLDVLTAQVAENNSGRLEWIVIWLIAIEILLGIASNPLFAGRRVTSAVLLPTIIVIFKKIDDPRKILKLLRGKGNDER
;
A
#
# COMPACT_ATOMS: atom_id res chain seq x y z
N MET A 1 -0.52 -15.28 -2.64
CA MET A 1 0.46 -15.26 -1.54
C MET A 1 0.50 -16.62 -0.89
N ALA A 2 1.67 -17.23 -0.77
CA ALA A 2 1.84 -18.57 -0.23
C ALA A 2 2.65 -18.53 1.06
N ILE A 3 2.25 -19.29 2.05
CA ILE A 3 2.98 -19.49 3.30
C ILE A 3 3.33 -20.97 3.39
N ASN A 4 4.61 -21.25 3.55
CA ASN A 4 5.19 -22.58 3.51
C ASN A 4 5.46 -23.12 4.92
N TYR A 5 5.05 -24.32 5.23
CA TYR A 5 5.31 -24.97 6.52
C TYR A 5 5.91 -26.35 6.35
N TRP A 6 7.17 -26.51 6.77
CA TRP A 6 7.91 -27.75 6.68
C TRP A 6 7.93 -28.52 8.01
N SER A 7 7.88 -29.85 7.94
CA SER A 7 8.14 -30.69 9.10
C SER A 7 9.57 -31.25 9.01
N GLN A 8 10.44 -30.92 9.96
CA GLN A 8 11.69 -31.66 10.17
C GLN A 8 11.55 -32.51 11.43
N GLY A 9 11.33 -33.81 11.20
CA GLY A 9 11.37 -34.80 12.26
C GLY A 9 12.78 -35.41 12.39
N GLN A 10 13.73 -34.69 12.95
CA GLN A 10 14.96 -35.27 13.40
C GLN A 10 15.17 -34.94 14.89
N GLN A 11 14.78 -35.85 15.76
CA GLN A 11 15.34 -35.94 17.10
C GLN A 11 16.53 -36.86 17.09
N GLN A 12 17.73 -36.34 17.40
CA GLN A 12 18.85 -37.12 17.87
C GLN A 12 18.48 -37.77 19.20
N LEU A 13 18.33 -39.07 19.20
CA LEU A 13 18.29 -39.89 20.40
C LEU A 13 19.63 -40.56 20.56
N GLU A 14 20.44 -40.05 21.48
CA GLU A 14 21.58 -40.74 22.02
C GLU A 14 21.14 -41.78 23.05
N GLY A 15 21.45 -43.05 22.77
CA GLY A 15 21.72 -44.09 23.73
C GLY A 15 20.55 -44.81 24.38
N SER A 16 20.16 -45.95 23.83
CA SER A 16 19.80 -47.15 24.58
C SER A 16 19.49 -48.32 23.62
N ASP A 17 19.83 -49.54 24.02
CA ASP A 17 19.59 -50.88 23.48
C ASP A 17 18.99 -51.04 22.07
N ASP A 18 19.64 -51.85 21.23
CA ASP A 18 19.35 -52.05 19.79
C ASP A 18 17.89 -52.46 19.45
N THR A 19 17.16 -53.04 20.38
CA THR A 19 15.74 -53.45 20.20
C THR A 19 14.76 -52.28 20.36
N ASP A 20 15.08 -51.34 21.24
CA ASP A 20 14.28 -50.13 21.44
C ASP A 20 14.53 -49.13 20.32
N ALA A 21 15.73 -49.09 19.76
CA ALA A 21 16.07 -48.22 18.63
C ALA A 21 15.32 -48.60 17.35
N GLN A 22 15.13 -49.88 17.07
CA GLN A 22 14.34 -50.37 15.91
C GLN A 22 12.84 -50.00 16.07
N SER A 23 12.30 -50.20 17.27
CA SER A 23 10.92 -49.86 17.56
C SER A 23 10.67 -48.35 17.50
N GLN A 24 11.62 -47.53 17.93
CA GLN A 24 11.57 -46.09 17.85
C GLN A 24 11.72 -45.60 16.41
N GLN A 25 12.53 -46.24 15.60
CA GLN A 25 12.71 -45.91 14.18
C GLN A 25 11.48 -46.28 13.34
N GLU A 26 10.80 -47.38 13.67
CA GLU A 26 9.53 -47.76 13.05
C GLU A 26 8.40 -46.79 13.45
N LEU A 27 8.35 -46.39 14.71
CA LEU A 27 7.40 -45.39 15.20
C LEU A 27 7.62 -44.01 14.58
N ALA A 28 8.89 -43.61 14.38
CA ALA A 28 9.25 -42.39 13.70
C ALA A 28 8.84 -42.43 12.21
N LYS A 29 9.07 -43.54 11.52
CA LYS A 29 8.60 -43.75 10.13
C LYS A 29 7.08 -43.74 10.01
N GLN A 30 6.35 -44.33 10.97
CA GLN A 30 4.90 -44.30 11.01
C GLN A 30 4.38 -42.87 11.30
N MET A 31 5.06 -42.13 12.16
CA MET A 31 4.77 -40.72 12.40
C MET A 31 5.04 -39.86 11.18
N ASP A 32 6.17 -40.05 10.50
CA ASP A 32 6.49 -39.33 9.25
C ASP A 32 5.49 -39.69 8.13
N ALA A 33 5.10 -40.96 8.01
CA ALA A 33 4.05 -41.37 7.07
C ALA A 33 2.68 -40.78 7.43
N MET A 34 2.38 -40.61 8.71
CA MET A 34 1.15 -39.98 9.18
C MET A 34 1.18 -38.46 9.00
N LEU A 35 2.34 -37.82 9.11
CA LEU A 35 2.58 -36.41 8.82
C LEU A 35 2.47 -36.13 7.32
N MET A 36 3.03 -36.99 6.48
CA MET A 36 2.88 -36.93 5.02
C MET A 36 1.44 -37.19 4.55
N ALA A 37 0.63 -37.88 5.35
CA ALA A 37 -0.79 -38.12 5.05
C ALA A 37 -1.69 -36.90 5.37
N THR A 38 -1.14 -35.81 5.92
CA THR A 38 -1.91 -34.62 6.29
C THR A 38 -1.42 -33.38 5.57
N GLN A 39 -1.40 -33.47 4.23
CA GLN A 39 -1.25 -32.31 3.38
C GLN A 39 -2.57 -31.56 3.34
N ASP A 40 -2.57 -30.31 3.80
CA ASP A 40 -3.75 -29.44 3.78
C ASP A 40 -3.41 -28.11 3.10
N VAL A 41 -4.39 -27.58 2.38
CA VAL A 41 -4.29 -26.27 1.75
C VAL A 41 -5.49 -25.42 2.16
N PHE A 42 -5.24 -24.25 2.71
CA PHE A 42 -6.26 -23.30 3.09
C PHE A 42 -6.23 -22.10 2.13
N TYR A 43 -7.34 -21.89 1.45
CA TYR A 43 -7.55 -20.75 0.55
C TYR A 43 -8.39 -19.70 1.25
N PHE A 44 -7.90 -18.47 1.26
CA PHE A 44 -8.60 -17.33 1.85
C PHE A 44 -9.09 -16.40 0.74
N ASP A 45 -10.33 -15.94 0.85
CA ASP A 45 -11.01 -15.09 -0.14
C ASP A 45 -10.33 -13.74 -0.35
N TYR A 46 -9.58 -13.26 0.65
CA TYR A 46 -8.75 -12.06 0.55
C TYR A 46 -7.39 -12.27 -0.16
N GLY A 47 -7.23 -13.39 -0.87
CA GLY A 47 -6.09 -13.67 -1.74
C GLY A 47 -4.83 -14.17 -1.02
N CYS A 48 -4.99 -14.99 0.01
CA CYS A 48 -3.91 -15.71 0.68
C CYS A 48 -4.12 -17.22 0.57
N VAL A 49 -3.01 -17.97 0.54
CA VAL A 49 -3.02 -19.43 0.57
C VAL A 49 -2.02 -19.90 1.61
N VAL A 50 -2.40 -20.89 2.42
CA VAL A 50 -1.54 -21.51 3.43
C VAL A 50 -1.43 -22.99 3.15
N PHE A 51 -0.21 -23.47 2.99
CA PHE A 51 0.12 -24.85 2.72
C PHE A 51 0.67 -25.55 3.96
N TRP A 52 0.24 -26.76 4.22
CA TRP A 52 0.73 -27.61 5.30
C TRP A 52 1.29 -28.89 4.75
N GLY A 53 2.60 -29.11 4.94
CA GLY A 53 3.25 -30.38 4.60
C GLY A 53 3.42 -30.66 3.10
N LEU A 54 3.21 -29.68 2.24
CA LEU A 54 3.46 -29.79 0.80
C LEU A 54 4.94 -29.53 0.50
N SER A 55 5.43 -30.13 -0.57
CA SER A 55 6.72 -29.79 -1.16
C SER A 55 6.58 -28.52 -2.01
N GLU A 56 7.68 -27.80 -2.27
CA GLU A 56 7.69 -26.61 -3.13
C GLU A 56 7.10 -26.87 -4.53
N GLN A 57 7.26 -28.08 -5.06
CA GLN A 57 6.69 -28.44 -6.38
C GLN A 57 5.16 -28.56 -6.32
N GLU A 58 4.63 -29.17 -5.26
CA GLU A 58 3.18 -29.31 -5.05
C GLU A 58 2.53 -27.95 -4.79
N GLU A 59 3.20 -27.07 -4.05
CA GLU A 59 2.73 -25.71 -3.80
C GLU A 59 2.67 -24.88 -5.08
N ARG A 60 3.71 -24.95 -5.92
CA ARG A 60 3.71 -24.29 -7.22
C ARG A 60 2.61 -24.83 -8.11
N ALA A 61 2.40 -26.14 -8.14
CA ALA A 61 1.31 -26.75 -8.90
C ALA A 61 -0.06 -26.25 -8.41
N ALA A 62 -0.28 -26.18 -7.09
CA ALA A 62 -1.52 -25.66 -6.53
C ALA A 62 -1.73 -24.16 -6.84
N LEU A 63 -0.67 -23.36 -6.87
CA LEU A 63 -0.75 -21.95 -7.27
C LEU A 63 -1.04 -21.80 -8.76
N ASP A 64 -0.46 -22.65 -9.62
CA ASP A 64 -0.73 -22.65 -11.06
C ASP A 64 -2.18 -23.01 -11.37
N GLU A 65 -2.79 -23.93 -10.59
CA GLU A 65 -4.22 -24.25 -10.70
C GLU A 65 -5.13 -23.08 -10.31
N LEU A 66 -4.66 -22.20 -9.41
CA LEU A 66 -5.39 -21.00 -8.99
C LEU A 66 -5.26 -19.84 -9.99
N ALA A 67 -4.21 -19.80 -10.79
CA ALA A 67 -3.91 -18.68 -11.67
C ALA A 67 -5.09 -18.19 -12.52
N PRO A 68 -5.98 -19.06 -13.06
CA PRO A 68 -7.15 -18.64 -13.83
C PRO A 68 -8.21 -17.89 -13.02
N PHE A 69 -8.20 -18.02 -11.69
CA PHE A 69 -9.20 -17.44 -10.77
C PHE A 69 -8.70 -16.17 -10.07
N VAL A 70 -7.43 -15.79 -10.28
CA VAL A 70 -6.83 -14.62 -9.66
C VAL A 70 -7.07 -13.39 -10.54
N GLU A 71 -7.81 -12.40 -10.03
CA GLU A 71 -8.11 -11.17 -10.77
C GLU A 71 -6.88 -10.27 -10.91
N GLU A 72 -6.10 -10.11 -9.81
CA GLU A 72 -4.91 -9.27 -9.76
C GLU A 72 -3.71 -10.06 -9.19
N PRO A 73 -2.96 -10.78 -10.03
CA PRO A 73 -1.81 -11.54 -9.56
C PRO A 73 -0.69 -10.60 -9.08
N ASN A 74 -0.09 -10.93 -7.94
CA ASN A 74 1.12 -10.25 -7.48
C ASN A 74 2.28 -10.54 -8.45
N ASN A 75 3.18 -9.57 -8.59
CA ASN A 75 4.43 -9.80 -9.31
C ASN A 75 5.24 -10.91 -8.64
N PRO A 76 6.07 -11.68 -9.41
CA PRO A 76 6.90 -12.74 -8.83
C PRO A 76 7.78 -12.28 -7.66
N GLU A 77 8.34 -11.07 -7.73
CA GLU A 77 9.13 -10.47 -6.65
C GLU A 77 8.30 -10.16 -5.40
N GLU A 78 7.07 -9.68 -5.59
CA GLU A 78 6.13 -9.44 -4.49
C GLU A 78 5.66 -10.75 -3.88
N LEU A 79 5.44 -11.77 -4.69
CA LEU A 79 5.07 -13.11 -4.22
C LEU A 79 6.17 -13.70 -3.35
N GLU A 80 7.43 -13.68 -3.81
CA GLU A 80 8.57 -14.20 -3.08
C GLU A 80 8.80 -13.45 -1.77
N SER A 81 8.77 -12.11 -1.79
CA SER A 81 8.97 -11.28 -0.60
C SER A 81 7.84 -11.39 0.42
N SER A 82 6.65 -11.78 -0.01
CA SER A 82 5.46 -11.93 0.83
C SER A 82 5.18 -13.38 1.24
N THR A 83 6.04 -14.31 0.84
CA THR A 83 5.99 -15.71 1.25
C THR A 83 6.79 -15.86 2.54
N ASP A 84 6.17 -16.49 3.53
CA ASP A 84 6.79 -16.83 4.81
C ASP A 84 6.73 -18.34 5.03
N SER A 85 7.71 -18.91 5.72
CA SER A 85 7.79 -20.33 5.99
C SER A 85 8.16 -20.60 7.43
N MET A 86 7.46 -21.55 8.06
CA MET A 86 7.73 -21.97 9.42
C MET A 86 7.78 -23.50 9.50
N GLU A 87 8.65 -24.01 10.35
CA GLU A 87 8.67 -25.45 10.68
C GLU A 87 7.50 -25.79 11.62
N PHE A 88 6.88 -26.94 11.44
CA PHE A 88 5.90 -27.43 12.40
C PHE A 88 6.21 -28.86 12.87
N GLN A 89 5.82 -29.17 14.09
CA GLN A 89 5.94 -30.50 14.67
C GLN A 89 4.71 -30.81 15.54
N ILE A 90 4.37 -32.08 15.63
CA ILE A 90 3.33 -32.55 16.53
C ILE A 90 3.96 -32.87 17.88
N ASP A 91 3.52 -32.20 18.92
CA ASP A 91 3.92 -32.46 20.29
C ASP A 91 2.68 -32.50 21.18
N ARG A 92 2.21 -33.73 21.49
CA ARG A 92 1.02 -33.94 22.32
C ARG A 92 1.11 -33.36 23.74
N LYS A 93 2.35 -32.97 24.16
CA LYS A 93 2.62 -32.31 25.44
C LYS A 93 2.73 -30.82 25.29
N SER A 94 2.65 -30.29 24.08
CA SER A 94 2.71 -28.86 23.85
C SER A 94 1.55 -28.12 24.52
N ASN A 95 1.81 -26.89 24.91
CA ASN A 95 0.75 -26.02 25.40
C ASN A 95 0.00 -25.42 24.20
N PRO A 96 -1.27 -25.80 23.97
CA PRO A 96 -2.03 -25.29 22.82
C PRO A 96 -2.21 -23.76 22.85
N GLN A 97 -2.11 -23.14 24.04
CA GLN A 97 -2.21 -21.70 24.20
C GLN A 97 -0.93 -20.95 23.74
N ARG A 98 0.16 -21.67 23.48
CA ARG A 98 1.46 -21.10 23.02
C ARG A 98 2.08 -21.98 21.95
N PRO A 99 1.45 -22.04 20.78
CA PRO A 99 1.84 -22.99 19.73
C PRO A 99 3.18 -22.68 19.06
N ILE A 100 3.68 -21.43 19.13
CA ILE A 100 4.90 -21.03 18.42
C ILE A 100 6.02 -20.73 19.41
N LYS A 101 7.21 -21.29 19.12
CA LYS A 101 8.43 -21.02 19.86
C LYS A 101 9.65 -21.14 18.94
N PHE A 102 10.46 -20.09 18.84
CA PHE A 102 11.64 -20.03 17.97
C PHE A 102 11.32 -20.39 16.52
N ASP A 103 10.32 -19.72 15.92
CA ASP A 103 9.82 -19.92 14.55
C ASP A 103 9.39 -21.36 14.23
N ARG A 104 9.11 -22.14 15.26
CA ARG A 104 8.62 -23.51 15.13
C ARG A 104 7.27 -23.65 15.77
N ILE A 105 6.32 -24.17 15.00
CA ILE A 105 4.95 -24.44 15.45
C ILE A 105 4.91 -25.80 16.12
N LYS A 106 4.37 -25.85 17.33
CA LYS A 106 4.12 -27.08 18.10
C LYS A 106 2.63 -27.30 18.22
N MET A 107 2.10 -28.19 17.41
CA MET A 107 0.69 -28.53 17.41
C MET A 107 0.44 -29.69 18.38
N LYS A 108 -0.69 -29.65 19.07
CA LYS A 108 -1.12 -30.73 19.95
C LYS A 108 -1.76 -31.87 19.16
N SER A 109 -2.43 -31.54 18.07
CA SER A 109 -3.18 -32.49 17.24
C SER A 109 -3.04 -32.14 15.77
N LEU A 110 -3.53 -33.02 14.89
CA LEU A 110 -3.64 -32.79 13.45
C LEU A 110 -5.05 -32.33 13.04
N LYS A 111 -5.82 -31.84 13.99
CA LYS A 111 -7.18 -31.38 13.71
C LYS A 111 -7.15 -30.20 12.74
N MET A 112 -8.10 -30.23 11.79
CA MET A 112 -8.22 -29.20 10.77
C MET A 112 -8.49 -27.83 11.40
N GLU A 113 -9.26 -27.78 12.47
CA GLU A 113 -9.63 -26.55 13.17
C GLU A 113 -8.41 -25.88 13.82
N GLU A 114 -7.47 -26.67 14.39
CA GLU A 114 -6.21 -26.16 14.95
C GLU A 114 -5.34 -25.55 13.85
N LYS A 115 -5.18 -26.27 12.72
CA LYS A 115 -4.47 -25.77 11.54
C LYS A 115 -5.14 -24.51 10.96
N LEU A 116 -6.47 -24.51 10.85
CA LEU A 116 -7.22 -23.37 10.31
C LEU A 116 -7.03 -22.11 11.17
N ALA A 117 -7.09 -22.24 12.51
CA ALA A 117 -6.88 -21.11 13.41
C ALA A 117 -5.49 -20.47 13.26
N LEU A 118 -4.44 -21.31 13.17
CA LEU A 118 -3.08 -20.85 12.93
C LEU A 118 -2.95 -20.24 11.54
N SER A 119 -3.48 -20.92 10.52
CA SER A 119 -3.42 -20.47 9.12
C SER A 119 -4.10 -19.12 8.94
N TYR A 120 -5.19 -18.85 9.64
CA TYR A 120 -5.90 -17.59 9.55
C TYR A 120 -5.03 -16.43 10.05
N ALA A 121 -4.40 -16.58 11.22
CA ALA A 121 -3.50 -15.56 11.77
C ALA A 121 -2.28 -15.30 10.85
N MET A 122 -1.73 -16.37 10.28
CA MET A 122 -0.61 -16.26 9.34
C MET A 122 -1.01 -15.58 8.04
N ALA A 123 -2.15 -15.94 7.48
CA ALA A 123 -2.69 -15.33 6.27
C ALA A 123 -2.95 -13.83 6.47
N GLN A 124 -3.48 -13.43 7.65
CA GLN A 124 -3.62 -12.02 8.02
C GLN A 124 -2.27 -11.30 8.06
N SER A 125 -1.26 -11.89 8.71
CA SER A 125 0.09 -11.32 8.79
C SER A 125 0.72 -11.12 7.41
N SER A 126 0.57 -12.11 6.56
CA SER A 126 1.11 -12.08 5.22
C SER A 126 0.40 -11.07 4.32
N LYS A 127 -0.93 -10.97 4.40
CA LYS A 127 -1.68 -9.92 3.69
C LYS A 127 -1.27 -8.53 4.17
N LEU A 128 -1.11 -8.36 5.48
CA LEU A 128 -0.63 -7.12 6.09
C LEU A 128 0.73 -6.70 5.51
N PHE A 129 1.65 -7.64 5.33
CA PHE A 129 2.97 -7.35 4.72
C PHE A 129 2.86 -6.75 3.32
N VAL A 130 1.92 -7.24 2.49
CA VAL A 130 1.69 -6.67 1.15
C VAL A 130 1.24 -5.22 1.24
N PHE A 131 0.30 -4.91 2.14
CA PHE A 131 -0.16 -3.53 2.33
C PHE A 131 0.94 -2.62 2.89
N GLU A 132 1.71 -3.10 3.87
CA GLU A 132 2.87 -2.37 4.40
C GLU A 132 3.87 -2.01 3.29
N SER A 133 4.18 -2.97 2.42
CA SER A 133 5.11 -2.79 1.30
C SER A 133 4.58 -1.79 0.27
N ARG A 134 3.29 -1.85 -0.07
CA ARG A 134 2.64 -0.91 -1.01
C ARG A 134 2.61 0.50 -0.43
N VAL A 135 2.13 0.67 0.80
CA VAL A 135 2.08 1.97 1.49
C VAL A 135 3.48 2.57 1.63
N LEU A 136 4.49 1.77 1.99
CA LEU A 136 5.86 2.25 2.10
C LEU A 136 6.40 2.73 0.75
N ARG A 137 6.16 1.98 -0.34
CA ARG A 137 6.56 2.35 -1.71
C ARG A 137 5.91 3.67 -2.13
N SER A 138 4.65 3.87 -1.81
CA SER A 138 3.94 5.11 -2.12
C SER A 138 4.46 6.30 -1.31
N LEU A 139 4.73 6.12 -0.04
CA LEU A 139 5.37 7.16 0.77
C LEU A 139 6.76 7.53 0.23
N GLU A 140 7.56 6.57 -0.17
CA GLU A 140 8.87 6.82 -0.76
C GLU A 140 8.77 7.56 -2.09
N SER A 141 7.85 7.15 -2.97
CA SER A 141 7.63 7.80 -4.27
C SER A 141 7.14 9.24 -4.15
N THR A 142 6.47 9.58 -3.05
CA THR A 142 5.92 10.92 -2.80
C THR A 142 6.82 11.80 -1.92
N ARG A 143 7.87 11.25 -1.32
CA ARG A 143 8.75 11.92 -0.36
C ARG A 143 9.36 13.22 -0.88
N TYR A 144 9.55 13.36 -2.18
CA TYR A 144 10.10 14.57 -2.78
C TYR A 144 9.16 15.78 -2.69
N LEU A 145 7.84 15.58 -2.63
CA LEU A 145 6.82 16.65 -2.65
C LEU A 145 6.87 17.56 -1.41
N PRO A 146 6.82 17.04 -0.17
CA PRO A 146 6.98 17.88 1.02
C PRO A 146 8.33 18.59 1.05
N ARG A 147 9.40 17.93 0.59
CA ARG A 147 10.73 18.50 0.53
C ARG A 147 10.80 19.65 -0.48
N GLU A 148 10.19 19.50 -1.64
CA GLU A 148 10.11 20.56 -2.65
C GLU A 148 9.30 21.75 -2.15
N LEU A 149 8.18 21.49 -1.49
CA LEU A 149 7.33 22.51 -0.86
C LEU A 149 8.12 23.30 0.19
N ALA A 150 8.85 22.62 1.07
CA ALA A 150 9.67 23.24 2.09
C ALA A 150 10.80 24.11 1.51
N LEU A 151 11.44 23.67 0.42
CA LEU A 151 12.58 24.39 -0.17
C LEU A 151 12.16 25.52 -1.13
N LYS A 152 11.08 25.35 -1.86
CA LYS A 152 10.67 26.26 -2.94
C LYS A 152 9.37 27.02 -2.65
N GLY A 153 8.66 26.67 -1.58
CA GLY A 153 7.33 27.21 -1.26
C GLY A 153 6.25 26.83 -2.27
N LYS A 154 6.52 25.90 -3.18
CA LYS A 154 5.59 25.43 -4.22
C LYS A 154 6.02 24.08 -4.76
N ILE A 155 5.06 23.31 -5.25
CA ILE A 155 5.27 22.06 -5.96
C ILE A 155 5.38 22.34 -7.46
N THR A 156 6.42 21.81 -8.10
CA THR A 156 6.71 22.06 -9.52
C THR A 156 5.99 21.06 -10.45
N ALA A 157 5.48 19.95 -9.89
CA ALA A 157 4.74 18.94 -10.64
C ALA A 157 3.55 19.53 -11.39
N SER A 158 3.25 19.01 -12.56
CA SER A 158 2.10 19.44 -13.35
C SER A 158 0.78 19.04 -12.67
N LYS A 159 -0.29 19.77 -12.99
CA LYS A 159 -1.64 19.45 -12.49
C LYS A 159 -2.05 18.01 -12.81
N LYS A 160 -1.67 17.50 -14.00
CA LYS A 160 -1.99 16.12 -14.41
C LYS A 160 -1.25 15.11 -13.53
N GLU A 161 0.03 15.33 -13.28
CA GLU A 161 0.84 14.46 -12.41
C GLU A 161 0.30 14.45 -10.98
N LEU A 162 -0.02 15.62 -10.42
CA LEU A 162 -0.61 15.72 -9.09
C LEU A 162 -1.96 14.98 -9.00
N ASN A 163 -2.85 15.17 -9.98
CA ASN A 163 -4.13 14.47 -9.99
C ASN A 163 -3.97 12.94 -10.11
N THR A 164 -3.02 12.48 -10.91
CA THR A 164 -2.71 11.05 -11.01
C THR A 164 -2.21 10.50 -9.68
N LEU A 165 -1.31 11.23 -9.02
CA LEU A 165 -0.78 10.85 -7.72
C LEU A 165 -1.86 10.82 -6.64
N ILE A 166 -2.74 11.84 -6.59
CA ILE A 166 -3.91 11.88 -5.71
C ILE A 166 -4.75 10.63 -5.91
N GLY A 167 -5.01 10.24 -7.18
CA GLY A 167 -5.77 9.03 -7.50
C GLY A 167 -5.13 7.75 -6.96
N ILE A 168 -3.83 7.58 -7.16
CA ILE A 168 -3.07 6.41 -6.68
C ILE A 168 -3.14 6.32 -5.15
N LEU A 169 -2.80 7.41 -4.46
CA LEU A 169 -2.82 7.45 -3.00
C LEU A 169 -4.22 7.22 -2.41
N PHE A 170 -5.25 7.71 -3.09
CA PHE A 170 -6.63 7.48 -2.68
C PHE A 170 -7.04 6.00 -2.80
N VAL A 171 -6.65 5.34 -3.89
CA VAL A 171 -6.90 3.89 -4.08
C VAL A 171 -6.23 3.11 -2.96
N GLU A 172 -4.95 3.35 -2.69
CA GLU A 172 -4.21 2.66 -1.61
C GLU A 172 -4.83 2.88 -0.23
N GLN A 173 -5.23 4.13 0.08
CA GLN A 173 -5.93 4.41 1.33
C GLN A 173 -7.22 3.62 1.45
N THR A 174 -7.97 3.51 0.35
CA THR A 174 -9.25 2.78 0.32
C THR A 174 -9.02 1.28 0.51
N GLU A 175 -8.04 0.71 -0.16
CA GLU A 175 -7.66 -0.71 -0.01
C GLU A 175 -7.27 -1.04 1.44
N VAL A 176 -6.44 -0.21 2.08
CA VAL A 176 -6.06 -0.43 3.49
C VAL A 176 -7.28 -0.32 4.42
N ASN A 177 -8.19 0.59 4.17
CA ASN A 177 -9.42 0.71 4.97
C ASN A 177 -10.32 -0.54 4.81
N LEU A 178 -10.46 -1.08 3.59
CA LEU A 178 -11.19 -2.32 3.34
C LEU A 178 -10.51 -3.52 4.02
N PHE A 179 -9.18 -3.51 4.09
CA PHE A 179 -8.41 -4.56 4.76
C PHE A 179 -8.70 -4.64 6.26
N SER A 180 -9.12 -3.55 6.90
CA SER A 180 -9.41 -3.56 8.34
C SER A 180 -10.46 -4.61 8.72
N SER A 181 -11.43 -4.91 7.86
CA SER A 181 -12.44 -5.94 8.08
C SER A 181 -11.86 -7.37 8.05
N ILE A 182 -10.75 -7.59 7.33
CA ILE A 182 -10.07 -8.89 7.26
C ILE A 182 -9.32 -9.19 8.58
N LEU A 183 -9.00 -8.15 9.35
CA LEU A 183 -8.29 -8.26 10.62
C LEU A 183 -9.20 -8.62 11.81
N ASP A 184 -10.50 -8.61 11.61
CA ASP A 184 -11.44 -9.02 12.63
C ASP A 184 -11.26 -10.52 12.96
N THR A 185 -11.62 -10.88 14.17
CA THR A 185 -11.60 -12.30 14.58
C THR A 185 -12.63 -13.08 13.78
N PRO A 186 -12.25 -14.17 13.10
CA PRO A 186 -13.17 -14.92 12.26
C PRO A 186 -14.30 -15.55 13.07
N ASP A 187 -15.50 -15.61 12.47
CA ASP A 187 -16.73 -16.04 13.13
C ASP A 187 -16.63 -17.46 13.72
N PHE A 188 -15.91 -18.37 13.05
CA PHE A 188 -15.74 -19.74 13.54
C PHE A 188 -14.99 -19.84 14.87
N LEU A 189 -14.24 -18.81 15.25
CA LEU A 189 -13.54 -18.75 16.55
C LEU A 189 -14.41 -18.16 17.67
N TRP A 190 -15.61 -17.66 17.37
CA TRP A 190 -16.49 -17.11 18.39
C TRP A 190 -17.16 -18.20 19.23
N ASP A 191 -17.45 -19.33 18.59
CA ASP A 191 -18.12 -20.47 19.22
C ASP A 191 -17.14 -21.47 19.84
N ASP A 192 -15.83 -21.38 19.54
CA ASP A 192 -14.83 -22.37 19.91
C ASP A 192 -13.60 -21.73 20.60
N GLU A 193 -13.72 -21.61 21.94
CA GLU A 193 -12.64 -21.02 22.76
C GLU A 193 -11.32 -21.83 22.70
N GLU A 194 -11.39 -23.16 22.37
CA GLU A 194 -10.19 -23.99 22.29
C GLU A 194 -9.21 -23.50 21.24
N TYR A 195 -9.72 -23.04 20.09
CA TYR A 195 -8.88 -22.58 18.95
C TYR A 195 -8.65 -21.07 18.94
N LYS A 196 -9.40 -20.32 19.72
CA LYS A 196 -9.23 -18.87 19.84
C LYS A 196 -7.89 -18.51 20.49
N ALA A 197 -7.49 -19.21 21.56
CA ALA A 197 -6.23 -18.92 22.26
C ALA A 197 -4.98 -19.15 21.38
N PRO A 198 -4.83 -20.23 20.60
CA PRO A 198 -3.72 -20.38 19.65
C PRO A 198 -3.76 -19.35 18.53
N TYR A 199 -4.92 -18.95 18.02
CA TYR A 199 -5.06 -17.87 17.05
C TYR A 199 -4.54 -16.53 17.59
N GLU A 200 -5.04 -16.09 18.76
CA GLU A 200 -4.63 -14.84 19.39
C GLU A 200 -3.13 -14.83 19.72
N TYR A 201 -2.61 -15.97 20.19
CA TYR A 201 -1.18 -16.09 20.44
C TYR A 201 -0.35 -15.94 19.16
N THR A 202 -0.79 -16.56 18.06
CA THR A 202 -0.11 -16.47 16.76
C THR A 202 -0.15 -15.06 16.21
N ARG A 203 -1.28 -14.37 16.30
CA ARG A 203 -1.38 -12.94 15.94
C ARG A 203 -0.39 -12.09 16.72
N LYS A 204 -0.32 -12.30 18.03
CA LYS A 204 0.61 -11.59 18.90
C LYS A 204 2.07 -11.92 18.58
N TYR A 205 2.38 -13.19 18.28
CA TYR A 205 3.72 -13.62 17.88
C TYR A 205 4.18 -12.95 16.59
N LEU A 206 3.28 -12.81 15.61
CA LEU A 206 3.49 -12.15 14.33
C LEU A 206 3.33 -10.63 14.39
N GLU A 207 3.13 -10.07 15.59
CA GLU A 207 2.99 -8.64 15.86
C GLU A 207 1.91 -7.96 15.00
N VAL A 208 0.82 -8.68 14.66
CA VAL A 208 -0.18 -8.20 13.71
C VAL A 208 -0.80 -6.89 14.18
N ASP A 209 -1.17 -6.77 15.45
CA ASP A 209 -1.88 -5.60 15.98
C ASP A 209 -0.96 -4.36 16.03
N GLU A 210 0.29 -4.53 16.40
CA GLU A 210 1.32 -3.48 16.40
C GLU A 210 1.61 -2.98 14.99
N ARG A 211 1.75 -3.91 14.04
CA ARG A 211 1.97 -3.61 12.62
C ARG A 211 0.79 -2.88 12.00
N VAL A 212 -0.44 -3.29 12.32
CA VAL A 212 -1.67 -2.59 11.91
C VAL A 212 -1.70 -1.16 12.42
N SER A 213 -1.36 -0.95 13.69
CA SER A 213 -1.28 0.39 14.28
C SER A 213 -0.26 1.27 13.53
N LEU A 214 0.91 0.72 13.21
CA LEU A 214 1.93 1.41 12.43
C LEU A 214 1.46 1.70 10.99
N LEU A 215 0.80 0.74 10.35
CA LEU A 215 0.23 0.92 9.00
C LEU A 215 -0.80 2.06 9.00
N ASN A 216 -1.72 2.08 9.95
CA ASN A 216 -2.72 3.14 10.09
C ASN A 216 -2.07 4.52 10.29
N SER A 217 -0.99 4.60 11.05
CA SER A 217 -0.20 5.83 11.20
C SER A 217 0.40 6.29 9.87
N ARG A 218 0.95 5.38 9.07
CA ARG A 218 1.48 5.68 7.71
C ARG A 218 0.37 6.13 6.76
N VAL A 219 -0.79 5.49 6.80
CA VAL A 219 -1.98 5.89 6.01
C VAL A 219 -2.46 7.29 6.40
N SER A 220 -2.38 7.66 7.68
CA SER A 220 -2.68 9.03 8.13
C SER A 220 -1.75 10.06 7.47
N VAL A 221 -0.45 9.76 7.35
CA VAL A 221 0.49 10.63 6.62
C VAL A 221 0.13 10.76 5.14
N ILE A 222 -0.34 9.67 4.51
CA ILE A 222 -0.85 9.73 3.13
C ILE A 222 -2.06 10.66 3.04
N ARG A 223 -2.98 10.59 3.99
CA ARG A 223 -4.16 11.46 4.03
C ARG A 223 -3.77 12.93 4.13
N GLU A 224 -2.88 13.27 5.05
CA GLU A 224 -2.36 14.64 5.19
C GLU A 224 -1.68 15.13 3.90
N LEU A 225 -0.92 14.26 3.24
CA LEU A 225 -0.31 14.58 1.96
C LEU A 225 -1.36 14.84 0.86
N LEU A 226 -2.41 14.01 0.78
CA LEU A 226 -3.52 14.20 -0.15
C LEU A 226 -4.21 15.56 0.05
N ASP A 227 -4.44 15.96 1.30
CA ASP A 227 -5.05 17.25 1.62
C ASP A 227 -4.18 18.42 1.13
N VAL A 228 -2.87 18.36 1.38
CA VAL A 228 -1.92 19.37 0.91
C VAL A 228 -1.88 19.45 -0.62
N LEU A 229 -1.84 18.31 -1.30
CA LEU A 229 -1.81 18.24 -2.77
C LEU A 229 -3.11 18.78 -3.38
N THR A 230 -4.25 18.45 -2.79
CA THR A 230 -5.57 18.91 -3.25
C THR A 230 -5.69 20.41 -3.08
N ALA A 231 -5.27 20.97 -1.94
CA ALA A 231 -5.24 22.40 -1.70
C ALA A 231 -4.33 23.11 -2.73
N GLN A 232 -3.15 22.57 -3.03
CA GLN A 232 -2.24 23.14 -4.02
C GLN A 232 -2.82 23.15 -5.43
N VAL A 233 -3.54 22.10 -5.82
CA VAL A 233 -4.25 22.04 -7.12
C VAL A 233 -5.37 23.07 -7.17
N ALA A 234 -6.11 23.29 -6.09
CA ALA A 234 -7.17 24.28 -5.99
C ALA A 234 -6.62 25.71 -6.09
N GLU A 235 -5.56 26.04 -5.36
CA GLU A 235 -4.92 27.37 -5.36
C GLU A 235 -4.40 27.75 -6.75
N ASN A 236 -3.76 26.83 -7.47
CA ASN A 236 -3.28 27.08 -8.83
C ASN A 236 -4.41 27.40 -9.83
N ASN A 237 -5.65 26.98 -9.57
CA ASN A 237 -6.81 27.32 -10.40
C ASN A 237 -7.36 28.71 -10.04
N SER A 238 -7.42 29.05 -8.76
CA SER A 238 -7.95 30.35 -8.28
C SER A 238 -7.13 31.51 -8.83
N GLY A 239 -5.81 31.43 -8.76
CA GLY A 239 -4.92 32.48 -9.28
C GLY A 239 -5.08 32.73 -10.78
N ARG A 240 -5.47 31.74 -11.57
CA ARG A 240 -5.77 31.95 -13.00
C ARG A 240 -7.06 32.73 -13.22
N LEU A 241 -8.08 32.45 -12.45
CA LEU A 241 -9.38 33.16 -12.53
C LEU A 241 -9.24 34.61 -12.12
N GLU A 242 -8.48 34.91 -11.07
CA GLU A 242 -8.20 36.29 -10.63
C GLU A 242 -7.51 37.09 -11.75
N TRP A 243 -6.51 36.53 -12.40
CA TRP A 243 -5.85 37.17 -13.53
C TRP A 243 -6.78 37.44 -14.71
N ILE A 244 -7.69 36.52 -15.02
CA ILE A 244 -8.70 36.70 -16.08
C ILE A 244 -9.60 37.91 -15.74
N VAL A 245 -10.07 37.99 -14.49
CA VAL A 245 -10.93 39.10 -14.03
C VAL A 245 -10.16 40.44 -14.08
N ILE A 246 -8.91 40.48 -13.61
CA ILE A 246 -8.09 41.70 -13.67
C ILE A 246 -7.89 42.15 -15.14
N TRP A 247 -7.68 41.23 -16.07
CA TRP A 247 -7.57 41.57 -17.48
C TRP A 247 -8.87 42.05 -18.09
N LEU A 248 -10.01 41.47 -17.74
CA LEU A 248 -11.34 41.92 -18.18
C LEU A 248 -11.59 43.34 -17.71
N ILE A 249 -11.34 43.67 -16.45
CA ILE A 249 -11.46 45.03 -15.91
C ILE A 249 -10.50 45.99 -16.60
N ALA A 250 -9.25 45.60 -16.85
CA ALA A 250 -8.30 46.42 -17.53
C ALA A 250 -8.74 46.78 -18.98
N ILE A 251 -9.29 45.79 -19.70
CA ILE A 251 -9.85 45.97 -21.04
C ILE A 251 -11.07 46.90 -21.00
N GLU A 252 -11.96 46.73 -20.04
CA GLU A 252 -13.14 47.58 -19.86
C GLU A 252 -12.77 49.03 -19.61
N ILE A 253 -11.83 49.29 -18.71
CA ILE A 253 -11.29 50.63 -18.45
C ILE A 253 -10.70 51.26 -19.72
N LEU A 254 -9.92 50.47 -20.49
CA LEU A 254 -9.29 50.94 -21.74
C LEU A 254 -10.33 51.29 -22.80
N LEU A 255 -11.38 50.48 -22.94
CA LEU A 255 -12.49 50.76 -23.83
C LEU A 255 -13.31 51.98 -23.36
N GLY A 256 -13.53 52.16 -22.06
CA GLY A 256 -14.21 53.31 -21.45
C GLY A 256 -13.45 54.63 -21.71
N ILE A 257 -12.12 54.63 -21.62
CA ILE A 257 -11.27 55.76 -21.95
C ILE A 257 -11.29 56.06 -23.48
N ALA A 258 -11.24 55.02 -24.30
CA ALA A 258 -11.27 55.18 -25.77
C ALA A 258 -12.64 55.70 -26.29
N SER A 259 -13.73 55.40 -25.63
CA SER A 259 -15.10 55.83 -25.97
C SER A 259 -15.45 57.23 -25.45
N ASN A 260 -14.62 57.84 -24.60
CA ASN A 260 -14.90 59.13 -24.01
C ASN A 260 -14.66 60.25 -25.05
N PRO A 261 -15.67 61.11 -25.37
CA PRO A 261 -15.58 62.13 -26.43
C PRO A 261 -14.50 63.21 -26.20
N LEU A 262 -14.01 63.34 -24.97
CA LEU A 262 -12.88 64.23 -24.63
C LEU A 262 -11.53 63.80 -25.26
N PHE A 263 -11.40 62.54 -25.62
CA PHE A 263 -10.21 61.96 -26.28
C PHE A 263 -10.42 61.73 -27.80
N ALA A 264 -11.62 61.92 -28.32
CA ALA A 264 -12.00 61.68 -29.72
C ALA A 264 -11.29 62.65 -30.72
N GLY A 265 -10.66 63.72 -30.23
CA GLY A 265 -9.93 64.69 -31.07
C GLY A 265 -8.56 64.20 -31.60
N ARG A 266 -8.02 63.13 -31.05
CA ARG A 266 -6.85 62.41 -31.58
C ARG A 266 -7.27 61.04 -32.04
N ARG A 267 -7.39 60.84 -33.34
CA ARG A 267 -7.66 59.54 -33.97
C ARG A 267 -6.59 58.50 -33.59
N VAL A 268 -6.69 58.01 -32.34
CA VAL A 268 -6.05 56.73 -31.99
C VAL A 268 -6.95 55.67 -32.54
N THR A 269 -6.68 55.30 -33.78
CA THR A 269 -7.49 54.39 -34.56
C THR A 269 -7.60 53.04 -33.81
N SER A 270 -8.80 52.54 -33.70
CA SER A 270 -9.15 51.18 -33.24
C SER A 270 -8.30 50.09 -33.91
N ALA A 271 -7.67 50.44 -35.08
CA ALA A 271 -6.75 49.62 -35.82
C ALA A 271 -5.43 49.32 -35.09
N VAL A 272 -5.00 50.12 -34.11
CA VAL A 272 -3.73 49.88 -33.37
C VAL A 272 -4.00 49.21 -32.02
N LEU A 273 -5.14 49.49 -31.38
CA LEU A 273 -5.50 48.92 -30.07
C LEU A 273 -5.88 47.45 -30.17
N LEU A 274 -6.67 47.02 -31.16
CA LEU A 274 -7.09 45.64 -31.33
C LEU A 274 -5.93 44.67 -31.58
N PRO A 275 -4.98 44.92 -32.52
CA PRO A 275 -3.85 44.03 -32.74
C PRO A 275 -2.89 44.00 -31.55
N THR A 276 -2.73 45.13 -30.82
CA THR A 276 -1.87 45.17 -29.64
C THR A 276 -2.46 44.32 -28.50
N ILE A 277 -3.77 44.37 -28.31
CA ILE A 277 -4.48 43.52 -27.34
C ILE A 277 -4.38 42.05 -27.73
N ILE A 278 -4.54 41.70 -29.01
CA ILE A 278 -4.41 40.34 -29.52
C ILE A 278 -2.98 39.81 -29.39
N VAL A 279 -1.97 40.62 -29.66
CA VAL A 279 -0.56 40.23 -29.50
C VAL A 279 -0.19 40.06 -28.02
N ILE A 280 -0.72 40.91 -27.17
CA ILE A 280 -0.58 40.81 -25.72
C ILE A 280 -1.29 39.50 -25.23
N PHE A 281 -2.52 39.23 -25.69
CA PHE A 281 -3.26 38.01 -25.36
C PHE A 281 -2.53 36.73 -25.82
N LYS A 282 -1.93 36.74 -27.00
CA LYS A 282 -1.18 35.61 -27.58
C LYS A 282 0.18 35.36 -26.92
N LYS A 283 0.72 36.37 -26.20
CA LYS A 283 2.02 36.30 -25.52
C LYS A 283 1.95 35.99 -24.05
N ILE A 284 0.72 35.92 -23.48
CA ILE A 284 0.45 35.71 -22.06
C ILE A 284 0.11 34.23 -21.77
N ASP A 285 1.00 33.34 -22.19
CA ASP A 285 1.03 31.98 -21.61
C ASP A 285 1.89 31.88 -20.31
N ASP A 286 2.60 33.00 -19.98
CA ASP A 286 3.41 33.03 -18.75
C ASP A 286 3.40 34.43 -18.10
N PRO A 287 2.60 34.65 -17.03
CA PRO A 287 2.48 35.94 -16.32
C PRO A 287 3.82 36.41 -15.71
N ARG A 288 4.79 35.52 -15.51
CA ARG A 288 6.09 35.85 -14.94
C ARG A 288 6.99 36.61 -15.91
N LYS A 289 6.75 36.48 -17.22
CA LYS A 289 7.52 37.25 -18.24
C LYS A 289 7.14 38.73 -18.24
N ILE A 290 5.89 39.05 -17.89
CA ILE A 290 5.43 40.45 -17.84
C ILE A 290 6.01 41.18 -16.64
N LEU A 291 6.09 40.52 -15.47
CA LEU A 291 6.74 41.12 -14.30
C LEU A 291 8.23 41.37 -14.50
N LYS A 292 8.94 40.53 -15.28
CA LYS A 292 10.34 40.78 -15.68
C LYS A 292 10.49 41.97 -16.65
N LEU A 293 9.55 42.18 -17.57
CA LEU A 293 9.55 43.29 -18.50
C LEU A 293 9.24 44.64 -17.83
N LEU A 294 8.35 44.63 -16.84
CA LEU A 294 8.02 45.82 -16.04
C LEU A 294 9.16 46.20 -15.07
N ARG A 295 9.88 45.20 -14.56
CA ARG A 295 11.02 45.43 -13.64
C ARG A 295 12.32 45.80 -14.35
N GLY A 296 12.43 45.47 -15.65
CA GLY A 296 13.65 45.77 -16.46
C GLY A 296 13.73 47.20 -17.02
N LYS A 297 12.66 48.02 -16.91
CA LYS A 297 12.64 49.38 -17.42
C LYS A 297 12.92 50.46 -16.37
N GLY A 298 13.21 50.08 -15.13
CA GLY A 298 13.42 51.01 -14.03
C GLY A 298 14.87 51.31 -13.63
N ASN A 299 15.89 50.77 -14.34
CA ASN A 299 17.29 50.86 -13.88
C ASN A 299 18.26 51.46 -14.91
N ASP A 300 17.78 52.26 -15.90
CA ASP A 300 18.67 52.89 -16.85
C ASP A 300 18.60 54.44 -16.85
N GLU A 301 18.24 55.02 -15.71
CA GLU A 301 18.43 56.46 -15.46
C GLU A 301 18.91 56.69 -14.01
N ARG A 302 20.22 56.48 -13.77
CA ARG A 302 21.04 57.24 -12.81
C ARG A 302 22.54 57.02 -13.11
#